data_82ceb8d1ec9f05660cdde030a2bbb04f
#
_entry.id   82ceb8d1ec9f05660cdde030a2bbb04f
#
_cell.length_a   1.000
_cell.length_b   1.000
_cell.length_c   1.000
_cell.angle_alpha   90.00
_cell.angle_beta   90.00
_cell.angle_gamma   90.00
#
_symmetry.space_group_name_H-M   'P 1'
#
loop_
_entity.id
_entity.type
_entity.pdbx_description
1 polymer ?
#
loop_
_entity_poly.entity_id
_entity_poly.type
_entity_poly.pdbx_seq_one_letter_code
_entity_poly.pdbx_strand_id
1 'polypeptide(L)'
;LLEFNLGKNKPYESLFAIKTQRTSNDTYFRAHDINTGLVNSANTNLINEINYNFKKDNMFFDVKAQAFEDLRKNKDKYEYILPNITFGKNFFSEKFGFLDFKSNIYHRNYEGNKYTTFLNNDLLWSPGSFITERGFLNTVEGMVKNVNYEAKNTTDLKTSGTINELSSVISFKSSLPMEKSREDSSKTFSPTFMVRYAPGQMKSLRDDDVF
;
A
#
# COMPACT_ATOMS: atom_id res chain seq x y z
N LEU A 1 16.45 16.59 -7.99
CA LEU A 1 15.35 16.52 -7.04
C LEU A 1 15.02 17.94 -6.58
N LEU A 2 13.76 18.30 -6.66
CA LEU A 2 13.20 19.56 -6.12
C LEU A 2 12.10 19.19 -5.14
N GLU A 3 12.11 19.81 -3.97
CA GLU A 3 11.10 19.57 -2.92
C GLU A 3 10.56 20.89 -2.41
N PHE A 4 9.25 20.99 -2.29
CA PHE A 4 8.53 22.16 -1.83
C PHE A 4 7.62 21.79 -0.67
N ASN A 5 7.93 22.28 0.51
CA ASN A 5 7.05 22.16 1.68
C ASN A 5 5.96 23.23 1.61
N LEU A 6 4.75 22.83 1.21
CA LEU A 6 3.60 23.72 1.07
C LEU A 6 2.82 23.88 2.37
N GLY A 7 3.08 23.03 3.37
CA GLY A 7 2.44 23.05 4.69
C GLY A 7 3.20 23.78 5.77
N LYS A 8 4.30 24.48 5.46
CA LYS A 8 5.10 25.20 6.45
C LYS A 8 4.23 26.21 7.23
N ASN A 9 4.23 26.08 8.58
CA ASN A 9 3.40 26.89 9.50
C ASN A 9 1.88 26.73 9.32
N LYS A 10 1.41 25.62 8.76
CA LYS A 10 0.00 25.29 8.61
C LYS A 10 -0.36 24.11 9.52
N PRO A 11 -1.64 23.93 9.88
CA PRO A 11 -2.10 22.77 10.66
C PRO A 11 -2.21 21.48 9.81
N TYR A 12 -1.42 21.37 8.76
CA TYR A 12 -1.31 20.20 7.88
C TYR A 12 0.10 20.09 7.32
N GLU A 13 0.51 18.89 6.98
CA GLU A 13 1.73 18.60 6.25
C GLU A 13 1.40 18.49 4.76
N SER A 14 2.15 19.18 3.92
CA SER A 14 2.00 19.08 2.47
C SER A 14 3.36 19.23 1.80
N LEU A 15 3.71 18.22 1.00
CA LEU A 15 4.97 18.15 0.28
C LEU A 15 4.70 17.92 -1.20
N PHE A 16 5.30 18.74 -2.04
CA PHE A 16 5.37 18.53 -3.46
C PHE A 16 6.83 18.26 -3.86
N ALA A 17 7.07 17.17 -4.58
CA ALA A 17 8.41 16.79 -5.01
C ALA A 17 8.45 16.44 -6.51
N ILE A 18 9.52 16.84 -7.16
CA ILE A 18 9.84 16.49 -8.55
C ILE A 18 11.21 15.84 -8.56
N LYS A 19 11.31 14.63 -9.08
CA LYS A 19 12.55 13.90 -9.34
C LYS A 19 12.67 13.65 -10.83
N THR A 20 13.75 14.12 -11.45
CA THR A 20 14.03 13.86 -12.86
C THR A 20 15.41 13.26 -13.02
N GLN A 21 15.50 12.26 -13.88
CA GLN A 21 16.75 11.58 -14.22
C GLN A 21 16.81 11.39 -15.73
N ARG A 22 17.94 11.71 -16.35
CA ARG A 22 18.19 11.50 -17.76
C ARG A 22 19.66 11.16 -17.99
N THR A 23 19.92 10.32 -18.93
CA THR A 23 21.30 10.00 -19.37
C THR A 23 21.43 10.19 -20.88
N SER A 24 22.64 10.42 -21.36
CA SER A 24 22.94 10.55 -22.79
C SER A 24 22.94 9.19 -23.51
N ASN A 25 23.27 8.11 -22.81
CA ASN A 25 23.20 6.74 -23.29
C ASN A 25 23.04 5.76 -22.10
N ASP A 26 22.64 4.54 -22.41
CA ASP A 26 22.27 3.51 -21.41
C ASP A 26 23.45 3.01 -20.56
N THR A 27 24.68 3.23 -20.98
CA THR A 27 25.90 2.82 -20.26
C THR A 27 26.61 3.96 -19.55
N TYR A 28 26.11 5.20 -19.66
CA TYR A 28 26.78 6.42 -19.21
C TYR A 28 27.21 6.36 -17.72
N PHE A 29 26.32 5.97 -16.83
CA PHE A 29 26.63 5.91 -15.39
C PHE A 29 27.72 4.90 -15.06
N ARG A 30 27.69 3.76 -15.72
CA ARG A 30 28.69 2.70 -15.55
C ARG A 30 30.03 3.09 -16.16
N ALA A 31 30.01 3.67 -17.36
CA ALA A 31 31.23 4.05 -18.07
C ALA A 31 32.01 5.14 -17.34
N HIS A 32 31.35 6.02 -16.63
CA HIS A 32 31.94 7.14 -15.90
C HIS A 32 31.94 6.98 -14.37
N ASP A 33 31.57 5.81 -13.86
CA ASP A 33 31.45 5.49 -12.43
C ASP A 33 30.75 6.59 -11.60
N ILE A 34 29.61 7.06 -12.14
CA ILE A 34 28.87 8.17 -11.51
C ILE A 34 28.12 7.67 -10.27
N ASN A 35 28.50 8.24 -9.13
CA ASN A 35 27.87 7.96 -7.84
C ASN A 35 27.45 9.26 -7.18
N THR A 36 26.14 9.47 -7.04
CA THR A 36 25.52 10.65 -6.40
C THR A 36 24.41 10.20 -5.45
N GLY A 37 23.83 11.13 -4.70
CA GLY A 37 22.65 10.83 -3.85
C GLY A 37 21.40 10.38 -4.60
N LEU A 38 21.35 10.55 -5.93
CA LEU A 38 20.19 10.21 -6.77
C LEU A 38 20.44 9.00 -7.68
N VAL A 39 21.68 8.76 -8.10
CA VAL A 39 22.10 7.69 -9.02
C VAL A 39 23.43 7.12 -8.59
N ASN A 40 23.64 5.84 -8.87
CA ASN A 40 24.95 5.21 -8.80
C ASN A 40 25.27 4.43 -10.09
N SER A 41 26.51 4.05 -10.27
CA SER A 41 27.01 3.34 -11.46
C SER A 41 26.33 1.98 -11.70
N ALA A 42 25.75 1.38 -10.66
CA ALA A 42 25.02 0.12 -10.74
C ALA A 42 23.53 0.28 -11.10
N ASN A 43 23.00 1.52 -11.17
CA ASN A 43 21.60 1.73 -11.50
C ASN A 43 21.29 1.26 -12.92
N THR A 44 20.29 0.40 -13.01
CA THR A 44 19.78 -0.12 -14.28
C THR A 44 18.49 0.56 -14.74
N ASN A 45 17.88 1.35 -13.87
CA ASN A 45 16.63 2.05 -14.13
C ASN A 45 16.76 3.52 -13.78
N LEU A 46 16.19 4.39 -14.63
CA LEU A 46 15.97 5.79 -14.33
C LEU A 46 14.53 5.97 -13.88
N ILE A 47 14.32 6.82 -12.86
CA ILE A 47 13.00 7.09 -12.29
C ILE A 47 12.73 8.59 -12.38
N ASN A 48 11.71 8.95 -13.15
CA ASN A 48 11.16 10.29 -13.18
C ASN A 48 9.84 10.28 -12.42
N GLU A 49 9.69 11.17 -11.46
CA GLU A 49 8.55 11.16 -10.53
C GLU A 49 8.08 12.57 -10.23
N ILE A 50 6.78 12.76 -10.21
CA ILE A 50 6.11 13.89 -9.59
C ILE A 50 5.29 13.31 -8.44
N ASN A 51 5.45 13.86 -7.26
CA ASN A 51 4.79 13.39 -6.06
C ASN A 51 4.17 14.56 -5.30
N TYR A 52 2.94 14.39 -4.84
CA TYR A 52 2.25 15.28 -3.93
C TYR A 52 1.70 14.50 -2.75
N ASN A 53 2.16 14.84 -1.55
CA ASN A 53 1.67 14.30 -0.30
C ASN A 53 0.92 15.37 0.48
N PHE A 54 -0.19 14.99 1.05
CA PHE A 54 -0.97 15.80 1.97
C PHE A 54 -1.38 14.96 3.17
N LYS A 55 -1.18 15.52 4.37
CA LYS A 55 -1.61 14.90 5.62
C LYS A 55 -2.18 15.96 6.56
N LYS A 56 -3.36 15.70 7.05
CA LYS A 56 -4.03 16.54 8.06
C LYS A 56 -4.81 15.66 9.02
N ASP A 57 -4.55 15.82 10.32
CA ASP A 57 -5.20 15.07 11.38
C ASP A 57 -5.23 13.55 11.08
N ASN A 58 -6.41 13.06 10.80
CA ASN A 58 -6.70 11.63 10.54
C ASN A 58 -6.89 11.32 9.03
N MET A 59 -6.44 12.18 8.13
CA MET A 59 -6.58 12.02 6.69
C MET A 59 -5.22 12.18 6.00
N PHE A 60 -4.94 11.33 5.02
CA PHE A 60 -3.82 11.50 4.13
C PHE A 60 -4.22 11.29 2.67
N PHE A 61 -3.49 11.95 1.78
CA PHE A 61 -3.64 11.86 0.34
C PHE A 61 -2.26 11.87 -0.30
N ASP A 62 -1.98 10.89 -1.12
CA ASP A 62 -0.71 10.74 -1.85
C ASP A 62 -1.01 10.57 -3.33
N VAL A 63 -0.41 11.38 -4.18
CA VAL A 63 -0.54 11.30 -5.63
C VAL A 63 0.84 11.23 -6.25
N LYS A 64 1.08 10.20 -7.04
CA LYS A 64 2.33 10.00 -7.79
C LYS A 64 2.05 9.82 -9.26
N ALA A 65 2.94 10.40 -10.04
CA ALA A 65 3.07 10.15 -11.46
C ALA A 65 4.52 9.73 -11.71
N GLN A 66 4.73 8.54 -12.26
CA GLN A 66 6.06 7.94 -12.40
C GLN A 66 6.30 7.46 -13.82
N ALA A 67 7.50 7.71 -14.32
CA ALA A 67 8.01 7.13 -15.56
C ALA A 67 9.35 6.46 -15.28
N PHE A 68 9.46 5.21 -15.68
CA PHE A 68 10.65 4.39 -15.52
C PHE A 68 11.27 4.13 -16.89
N GLU A 69 12.59 4.16 -16.97
CA GLU A 69 13.36 3.78 -18.14
C GLU A 69 14.36 2.68 -17.75
N ASP A 70 14.22 1.48 -18.32
CA ASP A 70 15.17 0.37 -18.10
C ASP A 70 16.32 0.48 -19.10
N LEU A 71 17.51 0.83 -18.59
CA LEU A 71 18.73 1.02 -19.35
C LEU A 71 19.32 -0.30 -19.93
N ARG A 72 18.75 -1.44 -19.59
CA ARG A 72 19.19 -2.75 -20.11
C ARG A 72 18.42 -3.16 -21.36
N LYS A 73 17.27 -2.53 -21.61
CA LYS A 73 16.38 -2.87 -22.72
C LYS A 73 16.63 -1.97 -23.92
N ASN A 74 16.64 -2.54 -25.11
CA ASN A 74 16.72 -1.80 -26.37
C ASN A 74 15.35 -1.41 -26.92
N LYS A 75 14.30 -2.20 -26.59
CA LYS A 75 12.91 -1.95 -26.97
C LYS A 75 12.02 -1.99 -25.74
N ASP A 76 10.90 -1.29 -25.78
CA ASP A 76 9.89 -1.29 -24.72
C ASP A 76 10.48 -0.99 -23.33
N LYS A 77 11.47 -0.09 -23.31
CA LYS A 77 12.22 0.27 -22.12
C LYS A 77 11.48 1.20 -21.16
N TYR A 78 10.38 1.75 -21.60
CA TYR A 78 9.60 2.70 -20.80
C TYR A 78 8.39 2.03 -20.14
N GLU A 79 8.20 2.38 -18.88
CA GLU A 79 7.06 2.03 -18.08
C GLU A 79 6.50 3.29 -17.41
N TYR A 80 5.19 3.43 -17.39
CA TYR A 80 4.51 4.59 -16.81
C TYR A 80 3.52 4.11 -15.76
N ILE A 81 3.52 4.76 -14.60
CA ILE A 81 2.51 4.61 -13.57
C ILE A 81 1.81 5.95 -13.42
N LEU A 82 0.63 6.08 -14.03
CA LEU A 82 -0.11 7.33 -14.19
C LEU A 82 -1.63 7.09 -14.15
N PRO A 83 -2.32 7.41 -13.06
CA PRO A 83 -1.82 7.84 -11.76
C PRO A 83 -1.50 6.68 -10.81
N ASN A 84 -0.83 6.99 -9.69
CA ASN A 84 -0.85 6.21 -8.47
C ASN A 84 -1.36 7.12 -7.35
N ILE A 85 -2.59 6.90 -6.91
CA ILE A 85 -3.27 7.73 -5.92
C ILE A 85 -3.61 6.87 -4.72
N THR A 86 -3.22 7.31 -3.54
CA THR A 86 -3.64 6.69 -2.28
C THR A 86 -4.35 7.72 -1.43
N PHE A 87 -5.53 7.39 -0.96
CA PHE A 87 -6.30 8.15 0.00
C PHE A 87 -6.54 7.30 1.24
N GLY A 88 -6.41 7.89 2.41
CA GLY A 88 -6.75 7.22 3.65
C GLY A 88 -7.38 8.18 4.65
N LYS A 89 -8.32 7.67 5.43
CA LYS A 89 -8.97 8.42 6.48
C LYS A 89 -9.39 7.51 7.62
N ASN A 90 -9.04 7.93 8.83
CA ASN A 90 -9.40 7.25 10.06
C ASN A 90 -10.55 8.02 10.71
N PHE A 91 -11.57 7.29 11.15
CA PHE A 91 -12.71 7.82 11.87
C PHE A 91 -12.72 7.18 13.26
N PHE A 92 -13.07 7.97 14.26
CA PHE A 92 -13.28 7.48 15.60
C PHE A 92 -14.66 7.90 16.10
N SER A 93 -15.35 7.00 16.74
CA SER A 93 -16.61 7.26 17.45
C SER A 93 -16.62 6.49 18.75
N GLU A 94 -17.03 7.13 19.85
CA GLU A 94 -17.14 6.47 21.15
C GLU A 94 -18.09 5.25 21.11
N LYS A 95 -19.11 5.30 20.26
CA LYS A 95 -20.09 4.22 20.12
C LYS A 95 -19.64 3.09 19.22
N PHE A 96 -18.92 3.40 18.10
CA PHE A 96 -18.60 2.43 17.06
C PHE A 96 -17.11 2.08 16.99
N GLY A 97 -16.26 2.77 17.79
CA GLY A 97 -14.81 2.57 17.79
C GLY A 97 -14.13 3.21 16.60
N PHE A 98 -13.08 2.56 16.11
CA PHE A 98 -12.25 3.00 14.98
C PHE A 98 -12.76 2.41 13.68
N LEU A 99 -12.75 3.22 12.64
CA LEU A 99 -13.00 2.85 11.27
C LEU A 99 -11.90 3.43 10.38
N ASP A 100 -11.08 2.59 9.78
CA ASP A 100 -10.01 2.97 8.88
C ASP A 100 -10.43 2.69 7.45
N PHE A 101 -10.48 3.72 6.62
CA PHE A 101 -10.73 3.60 5.20
C PHE A 101 -9.46 3.95 4.42
N LYS A 102 -9.08 3.07 3.47
CA LYS A 102 -7.99 3.29 2.53
C LYS A 102 -8.44 2.94 1.13
N SER A 103 -8.20 3.85 0.20
CA SER A 103 -8.42 3.63 -1.24
C SER A 103 -7.12 3.85 -2.00
N ASN A 104 -6.84 2.99 -2.97
CA ASN A 104 -5.69 3.11 -3.85
C ASN A 104 -6.12 2.89 -5.30
N ILE A 105 -5.80 3.86 -6.15
CA ILE A 105 -5.95 3.78 -7.61
C ILE A 105 -4.56 3.71 -8.21
N TYR A 106 -4.35 2.75 -9.11
CA TYR A 106 -3.08 2.50 -9.73
C TYR A 106 -3.29 2.12 -11.20
N HIS A 107 -2.68 2.86 -12.12
CA HIS A 107 -2.70 2.55 -13.54
C HIS A 107 -1.28 2.48 -14.07
N ARG A 108 -0.92 1.33 -14.63
CA ARG A 108 0.41 1.02 -15.15
C ARG A 108 0.33 0.70 -16.64
N ASN A 109 1.15 1.39 -17.43
CA ASN A 109 1.42 1.08 -18.83
C ASN A 109 2.86 0.60 -19.00
N TYR A 110 3.06 -0.49 -19.70
CA TYR A 110 4.37 -1.08 -19.91
C TYR A 110 4.44 -1.89 -21.20
N GLU A 111 5.64 -2.14 -21.68
CA GLU A 111 5.91 -2.95 -22.87
C GLU A 111 5.01 -2.60 -24.06
N GLY A 112 4.98 -1.29 -24.38
CA GLY A 112 4.30 -0.73 -25.54
C GLY A 112 2.78 -0.60 -25.39
N ASN A 113 2.05 -1.68 -25.29
CA ASN A 113 0.58 -1.69 -25.28
C ASN A 113 -0.06 -2.52 -24.16
N LYS A 114 0.72 -2.93 -23.19
CA LYS A 114 0.22 -3.63 -22.00
C LYS A 114 -0.21 -2.62 -20.93
N TYR A 115 -1.33 -2.85 -20.28
CA TYR A 115 -1.70 -2.08 -19.10
C TYR A 115 -2.38 -2.91 -18.03
N THR A 116 -2.29 -2.43 -16.81
CA THR A 116 -3.04 -2.92 -15.65
C THR A 116 -3.58 -1.74 -14.86
N THR A 117 -4.84 -1.82 -14.46
CA THR A 117 -5.51 -0.83 -13.62
C THR A 117 -6.06 -1.53 -12.38
N PHE A 118 -5.79 -0.97 -11.22
CA PHE A 118 -6.36 -1.41 -9.95
C PHE A 118 -7.05 -0.24 -9.26
N LEU A 119 -8.20 -0.54 -8.67
CA LEU A 119 -8.85 0.28 -7.65
C LEU A 119 -9.12 -0.63 -6.46
N ASN A 120 -8.39 -0.42 -5.39
CA ASN A 120 -8.54 -1.17 -4.14
C ASN A 120 -9.14 -0.28 -3.08
N ASN A 121 -10.17 -0.77 -2.39
CA ASN A 121 -10.78 -0.12 -1.26
C ASN A 121 -10.75 -1.07 -0.06
N ASP A 122 -10.11 -0.66 1.01
CA ASP A 122 -10.00 -1.39 2.27
C ASP A 122 -10.73 -0.61 3.35
N LEU A 123 -11.61 -1.28 4.07
CA LEU A 123 -12.31 -0.76 5.23
C LEU A 123 -12.04 -1.69 6.41
N LEU A 124 -11.36 -1.18 7.43
CA LEU A 124 -11.11 -1.88 8.68
C LEU A 124 -11.94 -1.25 9.79
N TRP A 125 -12.67 -2.09 10.51
CA TRP A 125 -13.47 -1.69 11.65
C TRP A 125 -12.99 -2.37 12.91
N SER A 126 -12.79 -1.59 13.98
CA SER A 126 -12.45 -2.07 15.32
C SER A 126 -13.24 -1.28 16.37
N PRO A 127 -14.24 -1.86 17.00
CA PRO A 127 -15.03 -1.20 18.03
C PRO A 127 -14.25 -0.96 19.32
N GLY A 128 -13.01 -1.40 19.38
CA GLY A 128 -12.18 -1.37 20.57
C GLY A 128 -12.19 -2.70 21.31
N SER A 129 -11.41 -2.76 22.38
CA SER A 129 -11.35 -3.91 23.26
C SER A 129 -12.22 -3.69 24.51
N PHE A 130 -12.76 -4.77 25.02
CA PHE A 130 -13.49 -4.77 26.30
C PHE A 130 -12.99 -5.87 27.23
N ILE A 131 -12.96 -5.58 28.51
CA ILE A 131 -12.51 -6.51 29.53
C ILE A 131 -13.72 -7.05 30.29
N THR A 132 -13.83 -8.37 30.42
CA THR A 132 -14.84 -9.00 31.24
C THR A 132 -14.47 -8.94 32.72
N GLU A 133 -15.41 -9.13 33.62
CA GLU A 133 -15.17 -9.22 35.08
C GLU A 133 -14.17 -10.29 35.47
N ARG A 134 -13.99 -11.32 34.65
CA ARG A 134 -13.01 -12.40 34.85
C ARG A 134 -11.61 -12.08 34.26
N GLY A 135 -11.40 -10.86 33.77
CA GLY A 135 -10.12 -10.39 33.24
C GLY A 135 -9.83 -10.78 31.78
N PHE A 136 -10.80 -11.34 31.06
CA PHE A 136 -10.61 -11.61 29.62
C PHE A 136 -10.66 -10.32 28.82
N LEU A 137 -9.58 -10.06 28.09
CA LEU A 137 -9.51 -8.99 27.10
C LEU A 137 -10.05 -9.51 25.76
N ASN A 138 -11.15 -8.91 25.31
CA ASN A 138 -11.82 -9.29 24.07
C ASN A 138 -11.71 -8.19 23.04
N THR A 139 -11.46 -8.58 21.79
CA THR A 139 -11.37 -7.67 20.64
C THR A 139 -12.19 -8.23 19.49
N VAL A 140 -12.95 -7.38 18.85
CA VAL A 140 -13.66 -7.68 17.59
C VAL A 140 -13.04 -6.84 16.49
N GLU A 141 -12.81 -7.40 15.33
CA GLU A 141 -12.32 -6.69 14.17
C GLU A 141 -13.09 -7.14 12.94
N GLY A 142 -13.45 -6.20 12.09
CA GLY A 142 -14.10 -6.43 10.80
C GLY A 142 -13.26 -5.81 9.68
N MET A 143 -13.10 -6.50 8.57
CA MET A 143 -12.46 -5.98 7.38
C MET A 143 -13.33 -6.24 6.16
N VAL A 144 -13.48 -5.24 5.32
CA VAL A 144 -14.07 -5.36 3.99
C VAL A 144 -13.04 -4.86 2.98
N LYS A 145 -12.79 -5.67 1.97
CA LYS A 145 -11.87 -5.35 0.88
C LYS A 145 -12.60 -5.47 -0.45
N ASN A 146 -12.56 -4.39 -1.24
CA ASN A 146 -13.02 -4.38 -2.61
C ASN A 146 -11.83 -4.18 -3.56
N VAL A 147 -11.69 -5.05 -4.54
CA VAL A 147 -10.67 -4.98 -5.58
C VAL A 147 -11.35 -4.92 -6.93
N ASN A 148 -11.14 -3.81 -7.64
CA ASN A 148 -11.51 -3.68 -9.03
C ASN A 148 -10.24 -3.72 -9.87
N TYR A 149 -10.24 -4.53 -10.89
CA TYR A 149 -9.06 -4.83 -11.67
C TYR A 149 -9.42 -4.92 -13.16
N GLU A 150 -8.55 -4.36 -13.98
CA GLU A 150 -8.59 -4.48 -15.43
C GLU A 150 -7.15 -4.64 -15.96
N ALA A 151 -6.96 -5.57 -16.88
CA ALA A 151 -5.70 -5.75 -17.59
C ALA A 151 -5.92 -5.99 -19.07
N LYS A 152 -4.95 -5.57 -19.88
CA LYS A 152 -4.97 -5.77 -21.33
C LYS A 152 -3.59 -6.17 -21.83
N ASN A 153 -3.59 -7.10 -22.77
CA ASN A 153 -2.38 -7.59 -23.45
C ASN A 153 -1.30 -8.14 -22.50
N THR A 154 -1.68 -8.60 -21.29
CA THR A 154 -0.77 -9.20 -20.32
C THR A 154 -0.81 -10.73 -20.44
N THR A 155 0.30 -11.40 -20.10
CA THR A 155 0.40 -12.86 -20.06
C THR A 155 0.28 -13.41 -18.64
N ASP A 156 0.59 -12.59 -17.64
CA ASP A 156 0.69 -13.04 -16.24
C ASP A 156 -0.60 -12.83 -15.45
N LEU A 157 -1.55 -12.11 -16.03
CA LEU A 157 -2.80 -11.70 -15.37
C LEU A 157 -3.99 -11.95 -16.29
N LYS A 158 -5.12 -12.31 -15.71
CA LYS A 158 -6.38 -12.52 -16.46
C LYS A 158 -6.79 -11.24 -17.18
N THR A 159 -7.05 -11.36 -18.49
CA THR A 159 -7.40 -10.23 -19.36
C THR A 159 -8.86 -10.26 -19.82
N SER A 160 -9.69 -11.12 -19.25
CA SER A 160 -11.07 -11.40 -19.68
C SER A 160 -12.09 -10.30 -19.32
N GLY A 161 -11.64 -9.06 -19.09
CA GLY A 161 -12.49 -7.93 -18.76
C GLY A 161 -12.24 -7.37 -17.36
N THR A 162 -13.11 -6.45 -16.95
CA THR A 162 -13.04 -5.87 -15.59
C THR A 162 -13.49 -6.88 -14.56
N ILE A 163 -12.68 -7.12 -13.56
CA ILE A 163 -13.00 -7.99 -12.43
C ILE A 163 -13.31 -7.10 -11.22
N ASN A 164 -14.41 -7.40 -10.55
CA ASN A 164 -14.79 -6.78 -9.29
C ASN A 164 -14.92 -7.87 -8.23
N GLU A 165 -14.08 -7.80 -7.21
CA GLU A 165 -14.06 -8.76 -6.11
C GLU A 165 -14.33 -8.04 -4.79
N LEU A 166 -15.26 -8.59 -4.02
CA LEU A 166 -15.56 -8.15 -2.66
C LEU A 166 -15.27 -9.27 -1.70
N SER A 167 -14.46 -9.02 -0.70
CA SER A 167 -14.17 -9.94 0.39
C SER A 167 -14.40 -9.29 1.73
N SER A 168 -14.81 -10.07 2.72
CA SER A 168 -14.97 -9.60 4.09
C SER A 168 -14.45 -10.62 5.08
N VAL A 169 -14.02 -10.13 6.22
CA VAL A 169 -13.56 -10.96 7.34
C VAL A 169 -14.06 -10.32 8.62
N ILE A 170 -14.55 -11.15 9.52
CA ILE A 170 -14.79 -10.76 10.91
C ILE A 170 -14.00 -11.68 11.82
N SER A 171 -13.36 -11.12 12.83
CA SER A 171 -12.59 -11.88 13.81
C SER A 171 -12.98 -11.49 15.23
N PHE A 172 -13.00 -12.48 16.11
CA PHE A 172 -13.11 -12.32 17.55
C PHE A 172 -11.88 -12.93 18.20
N LYS A 173 -11.20 -12.14 19.03
CA LYS A 173 -10.03 -12.57 19.80
C LYS A 173 -10.31 -12.36 21.26
N SER A 174 -10.06 -13.38 22.07
CA SER A 174 -10.13 -13.34 23.53
C SER A 174 -8.80 -13.78 24.13
N SER A 175 -8.25 -13.00 25.03
CA SER A 175 -7.00 -13.31 25.73
C SER A 175 -7.14 -13.07 27.22
N LEU A 176 -6.43 -13.87 28.02
CA LEU A 176 -6.36 -13.71 29.46
C LEU A 176 -4.90 -13.35 29.84
N PRO A 177 -4.57 -12.03 29.88
CA PRO A 177 -3.23 -11.62 30.28
C PRO A 177 -3.04 -11.87 31.79
N MET A 178 -2.06 -12.66 32.12
CA MET A 178 -1.65 -12.98 33.49
C MET A 178 -0.21 -12.56 33.69
N GLU A 179 0.06 -11.92 34.79
CA GLU A 179 1.41 -11.52 35.17
C GLU A 179 1.73 -12.05 36.56
N LYS A 180 2.93 -12.59 36.71
CA LYS A 180 3.52 -12.91 38.02
C LYS A 180 4.79 -12.09 38.20
N SER A 181 4.70 -11.08 39.04
CA SER A 181 5.84 -10.22 39.40
C SER A 181 6.50 -10.73 40.69
N ARG A 182 7.85 -10.71 40.72
CA ARG A 182 8.72 -10.90 41.89
C ARG A 182 9.72 -9.74 41.91
N GLU A 183 10.43 -9.54 43.02
CA GLU A 183 11.40 -8.44 43.18
C GLU A 183 12.41 -8.34 42.03
N ASP A 184 12.90 -9.48 41.50
CA ASP A 184 13.94 -9.52 40.47
C ASP A 184 13.43 -10.01 39.08
N SER A 185 12.15 -10.35 38.92
CA SER A 185 11.64 -10.90 37.66
C SER A 185 10.14 -10.72 37.50
N SER A 186 9.71 -10.44 36.29
CA SER A 186 8.31 -10.50 35.88
C SER A 186 8.11 -11.56 34.78
N LYS A 187 7.08 -12.40 34.95
CA LYS A 187 6.69 -13.42 33.99
C LYS A 187 5.28 -13.15 33.54
N THR A 188 5.07 -13.02 32.24
CA THR A 188 3.77 -12.85 31.62
C THR A 188 3.35 -14.12 30.89
N PHE A 189 2.07 -14.50 31.01
CA PHE A 189 1.46 -15.59 30.26
C PHE A 189 0.10 -15.11 29.78
N SER A 190 -0.16 -15.20 28.46
CA SER A 190 -1.38 -14.68 27.86
C SER A 190 -2.00 -15.72 26.91
N PRO A 191 -2.73 -16.71 27.43
CA PRO A 191 -3.48 -17.63 26.58
C PRO A 191 -4.47 -16.84 25.73
N THR A 192 -4.50 -17.16 24.44
CA THR A 192 -5.29 -16.44 23.44
C THR A 192 -6.10 -17.43 22.63
N PHE A 193 -7.39 -17.14 22.48
CA PHE A 193 -8.31 -17.81 21.57
C PHE A 193 -8.75 -16.84 20.50
N MET A 194 -8.80 -17.28 19.24
CA MET A 194 -9.24 -16.47 18.12
C MET A 194 -10.16 -17.29 17.20
N VAL A 195 -11.30 -16.72 16.87
CA VAL A 195 -12.18 -17.20 15.80
C VAL A 195 -12.19 -16.18 14.69
N ARG A 196 -12.05 -16.66 13.47
CA ARG A 196 -12.10 -15.85 12.26
C ARG A 196 -13.10 -16.45 11.29
N TYR A 197 -13.98 -15.62 10.77
CA TYR A 197 -14.93 -15.99 9.74
C TYR A 197 -14.72 -15.12 8.50
N ALA A 198 -14.51 -15.75 7.36
CA ALA A 198 -14.32 -15.11 6.07
C ALA A 198 -15.28 -15.75 5.06
N PRO A 199 -16.43 -15.15 4.79
CA PRO A 199 -17.34 -15.65 3.77
C PRO A 199 -16.75 -15.43 2.37
N GLY A 200 -16.56 -16.51 1.64
CA GLY A 200 -15.99 -16.49 0.29
C GLY A 200 -14.46 -16.38 0.25
N GLN A 201 -13.92 -16.61 -0.92
CA GLN A 201 -12.50 -16.45 -1.24
C GLN A 201 -12.38 -15.43 -2.38
N MET A 202 -11.40 -14.53 -2.31
CA MET A 202 -11.03 -13.72 -3.45
C MET A 202 -10.51 -14.63 -4.56
N LYS A 203 -10.96 -14.41 -5.78
CA LYS A 203 -10.45 -15.12 -6.94
C LYS A 203 -9.01 -14.71 -7.21
N SER A 204 -8.20 -15.67 -7.70
CA SER A 204 -6.87 -15.35 -8.20
C SER A 204 -6.98 -14.42 -9.41
N LEU A 205 -6.20 -13.34 -9.39
CA LEU A 205 -6.07 -12.42 -10.52
C LEU A 205 -5.00 -12.89 -11.50
N ARG A 206 -4.18 -13.85 -11.09
CA ARG A 206 -3.18 -14.46 -11.96
C ARG A 206 -3.85 -15.43 -12.92
N ASP A 207 -3.29 -15.56 -14.10
CA ASP A 207 -3.62 -16.64 -15.01
C ASP A 207 -2.98 -17.91 -14.47
N ASP A 208 -3.81 -18.79 -13.83
CA ASP A 208 -3.32 -20.02 -13.19
C ASP A 208 -3.00 -21.13 -14.22
N ASP A 209 -3.12 -20.84 -15.52
CA ASP A 209 -2.72 -21.75 -16.59
C ASP A 209 -1.20 -21.77 -16.85
N VAL A 210 -0.42 -21.10 -16.00
CA VAL A 210 1.05 -21.10 -16.04
C VAL A 210 1.59 -21.93 -14.87
N PHE A 211 1.38 -23.23 -14.92
CA PHE A 211 2.14 -24.22 -14.19
C PHE A 211 2.71 -25.26 -15.15
#